data_ea1b6a68b11cb0acf96acf7a5acb7327
#
_entry.id   ea1b6a68b11cb0acf96acf7a5acb7327
#
_cell.length_a   1.000
_cell.length_b   1.000
_cell.length_c   1.000
_cell.angle_alpha   90.00
_cell.angle_beta   90.00
_cell.angle_gamma   90.00
#
_symmetry.space_group_name_H-M   'P 1'
#
loop_
_entity.id
_entity.type
_entity.pdbx_description
1 polymer ?
#
loop_
_entity_poly.entity_id
_entity_poly.type
_entity_poly.pdbx_seq_one_letter_code
_entity_poly.pdbx_strand_id
1 'polypeptide(L)'
;MPQPNNQPKKHRARANAAMKARTLFCVTLFIVGAFGLLIYQLYALQLRDAELYRTEAVTQQLKDTTLPALRGSIYSANGKLLAKSNTVWNIVADPSSIAKSGASEGQLRTAAENIATLLGGDTTADTVYEVLTAKNSSGEPYQYRMLAKGVDKPVADSILNYADEYRMDPEDGAATGKRILYFSTEQATTRSYPYGEFLSSVLGFCNSDGEGAYGLEKYYDETLAGTPGRSVAETDVYGNALAAGQADVHEAIDGNNLFLTIDENVQSIVEEYLTEAMNTFTVHGRGSAIVMNVKTGAILAMASIEQFDPNDPYKITDTKMTDILEKEEIDANDIDWLEGRLGEKAVADIVADGKISREKTIGEDGKEVASEYTQLQGMMREAQWKNKNITEL
;
A
#
# COMPACT_ATOMS: atom_id res chain seq x y z
N MET A 1 22.91 95.86 -20.95
CA MET A 1 22.54 95.24 -22.23
C MET A 1 22.61 93.73 -22.12
N PRO A 2 21.50 93.04 -22.12
CA PRO A 2 21.52 91.55 -22.07
C PRO A 2 21.66 91.03 -23.50
N GLN A 3 22.53 90.02 -23.65
CA GLN A 3 22.76 89.34 -24.90
C GLN A 3 21.59 88.34 -25.20
N PRO A 4 21.17 88.19 -26.47
CA PRO A 4 20.10 87.28 -26.86
C PRO A 4 20.61 85.86 -26.89
N ASN A 5 19.91 84.96 -26.13
CA ASN A 5 20.11 83.53 -26.09
C ASN A 5 19.61 82.88 -27.42
N ASN A 6 20.54 82.48 -28.20
CA ASN A 6 20.27 81.91 -29.53
C ASN A 6 20.37 80.37 -29.43
N GLN A 7 19.31 79.72 -28.88
CA GLN A 7 19.20 78.28 -28.95
C GLN A 7 18.69 77.79 -30.30
N PRO A 8 19.31 76.81 -30.95
CA PRO A 8 18.86 76.35 -32.26
C PRO A 8 17.54 75.59 -32.07
N LYS A 9 16.49 76.04 -32.72
CA LYS A 9 15.21 75.33 -32.84
C LYS A 9 15.43 74.01 -33.56
N LYS A 10 15.31 72.87 -32.83
CA LYS A 10 15.28 71.52 -33.43
C LYS A 10 14.09 71.45 -34.40
N HIS A 11 14.37 71.52 -35.70
CA HIS A 11 13.40 71.20 -36.73
C HIS A 11 13.01 69.71 -36.59
N ARG A 12 11.84 69.45 -36.02
CA ARG A 12 11.19 68.14 -36.16
C ARG A 12 10.83 68.02 -37.66
N ALA A 13 11.57 67.17 -38.37
CA ALA A 13 11.25 66.81 -39.75
C ALA A 13 9.82 66.23 -39.74
N ARG A 14 8.90 66.95 -40.38
CA ARG A 14 7.54 66.50 -40.69
C ARG A 14 7.65 65.30 -41.64
N ALA A 15 7.30 64.10 -41.16
CA ALA A 15 7.27 62.92 -42.02
C ALA A 15 6.38 63.18 -43.27
N ASN A 16 6.97 63.02 -44.44
CA ASN A 16 6.28 63.21 -45.74
C ASN A 16 5.09 62.18 -45.80
N ALA A 17 4.00 62.61 -46.46
CA ALA A 17 2.79 61.76 -46.62
C ALA A 17 3.11 60.40 -47.22
N ALA A 18 4.06 60.30 -48.14
CA ALA A 18 4.55 59.05 -48.71
C ALA A 18 5.25 58.12 -47.66
N MET A 19 5.97 58.68 -46.68
CA MET A 19 6.61 57.94 -45.64
C MET A 19 5.59 57.39 -44.65
N LYS A 20 4.56 58.17 -44.29
CA LYS A 20 3.44 57.72 -43.46
C LYS A 20 2.63 56.60 -44.12
N ALA A 21 2.38 56.69 -45.42
CA ALA A 21 1.68 55.69 -46.21
C ALA A 21 2.45 54.35 -46.25
N ARG A 22 3.79 54.44 -46.47
CA ARG A 22 4.65 53.19 -46.42
C ARG A 22 4.71 52.55 -45.05
N THR A 23 4.84 53.32 -43.96
CA THR A 23 4.83 52.76 -42.60
C THR A 23 3.47 52.18 -42.25
N LEU A 24 2.36 52.87 -42.66
CA LEU A 24 1.02 52.32 -42.46
C LEU A 24 0.82 50.99 -43.21
N PHE A 25 1.27 50.92 -44.46
CA PHE A 25 1.21 49.71 -45.27
C PHE A 25 2.00 48.58 -44.67
N CYS A 26 3.24 48.79 -44.17
CA CYS A 26 4.05 47.78 -43.51
C CYS A 26 3.41 47.31 -42.22
N VAL A 27 2.85 48.23 -41.41
CA VAL A 27 2.15 47.86 -40.14
C VAL A 27 0.89 47.05 -40.44
N THR A 28 0.10 47.46 -41.46
CA THR A 28 -1.10 46.70 -41.87
C THR A 28 -0.73 45.30 -42.36
N LEU A 29 0.32 45.20 -43.21
CA LEU A 29 0.80 43.90 -43.68
C LEU A 29 1.28 43.00 -42.55
N PHE A 30 1.99 43.58 -41.57
CA PHE A 30 2.43 42.84 -40.37
C PHE A 30 1.25 42.35 -39.54
N ILE A 31 0.24 43.21 -39.31
CA ILE A 31 -0.98 42.86 -38.57
C ILE A 31 -1.75 41.72 -39.27
N VAL A 32 -1.96 41.85 -40.58
CA VAL A 32 -2.66 40.83 -41.40
C VAL A 32 -1.88 39.53 -41.40
N GLY A 33 -0.54 39.56 -41.51
CA GLY A 33 0.32 38.38 -41.40
C GLY A 33 0.24 37.70 -40.02
N ALA A 34 0.28 38.50 -38.96
CA ALA A 34 0.15 37.99 -37.59
C ALA A 34 -1.24 37.36 -37.33
N PHE A 35 -2.32 38.00 -37.79
CA PHE A 35 -3.66 37.44 -37.72
C PHE A 35 -3.81 36.16 -38.55
N GLY A 36 -3.23 36.13 -39.76
CA GLY A 36 -3.21 34.93 -40.59
C GLY A 36 -2.52 33.75 -39.93
N LEU A 37 -1.40 34.03 -39.24
CA LEU A 37 -0.65 33.02 -38.49
C LEU A 37 -1.45 32.51 -37.28
N LEU A 38 -2.13 33.39 -36.56
CA LEU A 38 -3.02 33.01 -35.44
C LEU A 38 -4.21 32.14 -35.92
N ILE A 39 -4.83 32.53 -37.03
CA ILE A 39 -5.93 31.75 -37.64
C ILE A 39 -5.44 30.36 -38.07
N TYR A 40 -4.25 30.30 -38.69
CA TYR A 40 -3.64 29.03 -39.07
C TYR A 40 -3.34 28.13 -37.84
N GLN A 41 -2.84 28.73 -36.77
CA GLN A 41 -2.55 28.00 -35.52
C GLN A 41 -3.83 27.50 -34.82
N LEU A 42 -4.89 28.34 -34.84
CA LEU A 42 -6.22 27.93 -34.37
C LEU A 42 -6.81 26.78 -35.22
N TYR A 43 -6.68 26.88 -36.54
CA TYR A 43 -7.09 25.81 -37.45
C TYR A 43 -6.35 24.50 -37.15
N ALA A 44 -5.02 24.57 -37.00
CA ALA A 44 -4.20 23.40 -36.66
C ALA A 44 -4.63 22.76 -35.34
N LEU A 45 -4.82 23.56 -34.30
CA LEU A 45 -5.20 23.07 -32.96
C LEU A 45 -6.65 22.54 -32.91
N GLN A 46 -7.60 23.21 -33.55
CA GLN A 46 -9.02 22.89 -33.42
C GLN A 46 -9.57 21.89 -34.44
N LEU A 47 -8.91 21.75 -35.59
CA LEU A 47 -9.40 20.90 -36.67
C LEU A 47 -8.40 19.82 -37.09
N ARG A 48 -7.13 20.17 -37.25
CA ARG A 48 -6.13 19.17 -37.67
C ARG A 48 -5.70 18.25 -36.56
N ASP A 49 -5.39 18.79 -35.39
CA ASP A 49 -4.82 18.06 -34.25
C ASP A 49 -5.86 17.85 -33.14
N ALA A 50 -7.13 18.20 -33.38
CA ALA A 50 -8.22 18.14 -32.40
C ALA A 50 -8.44 16.71 -31.81
N GLU A 51 -8.40 15.69 -32.66
CA GLU A 51 -8.54 14.30 -32.26
C GLU A 51 -7.39 13.86 -31.32
N LEU A 52 -6.15 14.27 -31.63
CA LEU A 52 -4.99 13.98 -30.80
C LEU A 52 -5.13 14.57 -29.41
N TYR A 53 -5.42 15.89 -29.34
CA TYR A 53 -5.59 16.58 -28.06
C TYR A 53 -6.81 16.09 -27.26
N ARG A 54 -7.88 15.72 -27.97
CA ARG A 54 -9.06 15.14 -27.34
C ARG A 54 -8.74 13.77 -26.73
N THR A 55 -8.02 12.93 -27.46
CA THR A 55 -7.60 11.61 -26.97
C THR A 55 -6.66 11.73 -25.78
N GLU A 56 -5.68 12.63 -25.83
CA GLU A 56 -4.78 12.89 -24.71
C GLU A 56 -5.52 13.47 -23.50
N ALA A 57 -6.44 14.41 -23.69
CA ALA A 57 -7.25 14.97 -22.61
C ALA A 57 -8.13 13.90 -21.95
N VAL A 58 -8.80 13.07 -22.75
CA VAL A 58 -9.62 11.96 -22.25
C VAL A 58 -8.73 10.95 -21.47
N THR A 59 -7.56 10.61 -22.01
CA THR A 59 -6.64 9.67 -21.34
C THR A 59 -6.13 10.21 -20.00
N GLN A 60 -5.90 11.52 -19.90
CA GLN A 60 -5.49 12.16 -18.65
C GLN A 60 -6.64 12.30 -17.63
N GLN A 61 -7.87 12.34 -18.09
CA GLN A 61 -9.07 12.46 -17.24
C GLN A 61 -9.66 11.10 -16.83
N LEU A 62 -9.28 10.01 -17.52
CA LEU A 62 -9.75 8.67 -17.19
C LEU A 62 -8.93 8.10 -16.04
N LYS A 63 -9.58 7.89 -14.91
CA LYS A 63 -9.05 7.09 -13.80
C LYS A 63 -9.53 5.65 -13.97
N ASP A 64 -8.56 4.77 -14.18
CA ASP A 64 -8.76 3.34 -14.19
C ASP A 64 -8.59 2.81 -12.77
N THR A 65 -9.63 2.24 -12.23
CA THR A 65 -9.63 1.66 -10.89
C THR A 65 -10.01 0.19 -10.97
N THR A 66 -9.13 -0.68 -10.48
CA THR A 66 -9.42 -2.11 -10.36
C THR A 66 -10.43 -2.32 -9.24
N LEU A 67 -11.51 -3.04 -9.52
CA LEU A 67 -12.47 -3.48 -8.53
C LEU A 67 -12.07 -4.88 -8.06
N PRO A 68 -11.62 -5.05 -6.80
CA PRO A 68 -11.19 -6.35 -6.34
C PRO A 68 -12.37 -7.33 -6.28
N ALA A 69 -12.16 -8.55 -6.77
CA ALA A 69 -13.09 -9.66 -6.58
C ALA A 69 -13.01 -10.16 -5.14
N LEU A 70 -14.11 -10.60 -4.57
CA LEU A 70 -14.11 -11.31 -3.30
C LEU A 70 -13.64 -12.74 -3.53
N ARG A 71 -12.60 -13.13 -2.79
CA ARG A 71 -12.11 -14.50 -2.79
C ARG A 71 -13.15 -15.43 -2.19
N GLY A 72 -13.42 -16.56 -2.83
CA GLY A 72 -14.41 -17.55 -2.41
C GLY A 72 -14.20 -18.02 -0.97
N SER A 73 -15.28 -18.30 -0.28
CA SER A 73 -15.25 -18.78 1.11
C SER A 73 -14.92 -20.27 1.18
N ILE A 74 -14.30 -20.70 2.29
CA ILE A 74 -14.02 -22.11 2.58
C ILE A 74 -14.92 -22.56 3.73
N TYR A 75 -15.61 -23.67 3.52
CA TYR A 75 -16.56 -24.24 4.48
C TYR A 75 -16.16 -25.66 4.85
N SER A 76 -16.48 -26.07 6.10
CA SER A 76 -16.40 -27.46 6.53
C SER A 76 -17.48 -28.32 5.88
N ALA A 77 -17.45 -29.64 6.12
CA ALA A 77 -18.48 -30.57 5.66
C ALA A 77 -19.87 -30.22 6.19
N ASN A 78 -19.96 -29.61 7.37
CA ASN A 78 -21.21 -29.21 8.01
C ASN A 78 -21.64 -27.78 7.65
N GLY A 79 -20.93 -27.12 6.71
CA GLY A 79 -21.24 -25.77 6.26
C GLY A 79 -20.73 -24.66 7.19
N LYS A 80 -19.85 -24.97 8.15
CA LYS A 80 -19.24 -23.97 9.02
C LYS A 80 -18.19 -23.17 8.25
N LEU A 81 -18.22 -21.86 8.37
CA LEU A 81 -17.32 -20.97 7.65
C LEU A 81 -15.92 -21.01 8.27
N LEU A 82 -14.93 -21.46 7.51
CA LEU A 82 -13.53 -21.60 7.94
C LEU A 82 -12.65 -20.44 7.47
N ALA A 83 -12.90 -19.92 6.27
CA ALA A 83 -12.22 -18.75 5.74
C ALA A 83 -13.17 -17.93 4.89
N LYS A 84 -13.08 -16.60 4.99
CA LYS A 84 -13.86 -15.65 4.17
C LYS A 84 -13.04 -14.41 3.81
N SER A 85 -13.44 -13.75 2.75
CA SER A 85 -12.92 -12.43 2.40
C SER A 85 -13.89 -11.34 2.85
N ASN A 86 -13.34 -10.26 3.37
CA ASN A 86 -14.08 -9.05 3.72
C ASN A 86 -13.59 -7.91 2.83
N THR A 87 -14.51 -7.03 2.43
CA THR A 87 -14.16 -5.77 1.76
C THR A 87 -13.63 -4.80 2.81
N VAL A 88 -12.48 -4.22 2.53
CA VAL A 88 -11.81 -3.22 3.36
C VAL A 88 -11.33 -2.07 2.50
N TRP A 89 -10.83 -1.02 3.12
CA TRP A 89 -10.34 0.17 2.43
C TRP A 89 -8.91 0.47 2.83
N ASN A 90 -8.09 0.73 1.83
CA ASN A 90 -6.78 1.32 2.02
C ASN A 90 -6.92 2.83 1.98
N ILE A 91 -6.28 3.53 2.89
CA ILE A 91 -6.26 4.98 2.95
C ILE A 91 -4.92 5.46 2.41
N VAL A 92 -4.99 6.33 1.42
CA VAL A 92 -3.83 6.90 0.73
C VAL A 92 -3.76 8.38 0.99
N ALA A 93 -2.59 8.88 1.37
CA ALA A 93 -2.30 10.30 1.50
C ALA A 93 -1.57 10.82 0.25
N ASP A 94 -1.80 12.10 -0.07
CA ASP A 94 -1.03 12.86 -1.06
C ASP A 94 -0.16 13.93 -0.37
N PRO A 95 1.06 13.59 0.08
CA PRO A 95 1.97 14.53 0.71
C PRO A 95 2.32 15.74 -0.18
N SER A 96 2.29 15.60 -1.51
CA SER A 96 2.56 16.70 -2.44
C SER A 96 1.47 17.78 -2.38
N SER A 97 0.21 17.37 -2.38
CA SER A 97 -0.91 18.30 -2.24
C SER A 97 -0.98 18.89 -0.84
N ILE A 98 -0.65 18.10 0.20
CA ILE A 98 -0.54 18.57 1.58
C ILE A 98 0.56 19.64 1.70
N ALA A 99 1.75 19.44 1.15
CA ALA A 99 2.83 20.42 1.16
C ALA A 99 2.45 21.72 0.42
N LYS A 100 1.75 21.62 -0.72
CA LYS A 100 1.25 22.76 -1.48
C LYS A 100 0.13 23.53 -0.76
N SER A 101 -0.55 22.92 0.21
CA SER A 101 -1.59 23.60 1.00
C SER A 101 -1.03 24.69 1.86
N GLY A 102 0.25 24.63 2.23
CA GLY A 102 0.92 25.56 3.12
C GLY A 102 0.62 25.32 4.60
N ALA A 103 0.19 24.11 4.97
CA ALA A 103 -0.04 23.72 6.36
C ALA A 103 1.23 23.85 7.20
N SER A 104 1.10 24.37 8.43
CA SER A 104 2.21 24.45 9.37
C SER A 104 2.51 23.07 9.98
N GLU A 105 3.73 22.91 10.50
CA GLU A 105 4.12 21.67 11.20
C GLU A 105 3.17 21.34 12.36
N GLY A 106 2.80 22.36 13.18
CA GLY A 106 1.86 22.16 14.28
C GLY A 106 0.50 21.64 13.84
N GLN A 107 -0.04 22.18 12.73
CA GLN A 107 -1.30 21.73 12.16
C GLN A 107 -1.22 20.26 11.70
N LEU A 108 -0.12 19.88 11.06
CA LEU A 108 0.07 18.48 10.61
C LEU A 108 0.27 17.52 11.79
N ARG A 109 0.93 17.94 12.88
CA ARG A 109 1.05 17.12 14.09
C ARG A 109 -0.30 16.92 14.78
N THR A 110 -1.10 17.98 14.93
CA THR A 110 -2.47 17.85 15.47
C THR A 110 -3.35 16.97 14.60
N ALA A 111 -3.23 17.10 13.27
CA ALA A 111 -3.94 16.22 12.34
C ALA A 111 -3.48 14.75 12.50
N ALA A 112 -2.19 14.52 12.65
CA ALA A 112 -1.63 13.19 12.84
C ALA A 112 -2.12 12.54 14.15
N GLU A 113 -2.20 13.27 15.26
CA GLU A 113 -2.74 12.78 16.53
C GLU A 113 -4.21 12.35 16.40
N ASN A 114 -5.03 13.18 15.75
CA ASN A 114 -6.44 12.86 15.54
C ASN A 114 -6.64 11.67 14.63
N ILE A 115 -5.88 11.59 13.53
CA ILE A 115 -5.94 10.46 12.59
C ILE A 115 -5.46 9.17 13.28
N ALA A 116 -4.38 9.22 14.05
CA ALA A 116 -3.91 8.07 14.83
C ALA A 116 -4.99 7.57 15.81
N THR A 117 -5.72 8.50 16.45
CA THR A 117 -6.84 8.18 17.33
C THR A 117 -7.99 7.52 16.58
N LEU A 118 -8.31 7.98 15.36
CA LEU A 118 -9.37 7.40 14.53
C LEU A 118 -8.99 6.02 13.99
N LEU A 119 -7.72 5.81 13.62
CA LEU A 119 -7.21 4.51 13.15
C LEU A 119 -7.13 3.50 14.31
N GLY A 120 -6.76 3.97 15.49
CA GLY A 120 -6.57 3.10 16.66
C GLY A 120 -5.41 2.10 16.51
N GLY A 121 -5.45 1.02 17.30
CA GLY A 121 -4.42 -0.02 17.29
C GLY A 121 -3.02 0.52 17.65
N ASP A 122 -2.00 -0.01 16.99
CA ASP A 122 -0.59 0.37 17.23
C ASP A 122 -0.14 1.60 16.40
N THR A 123 -1.08 2.30 15.74
CA THR A 123 -0.76 3.45 14.91
C THR A 123 -0.43 4.67 15.78
N THR A 124 0.80 5.17 15.68
CA THR A 124 1.26 6.34 16.43
C THR A 124 1.10 7.64 15.63
N ALA A 125 0.97 8.77 16.32
CA ALA A 125 0.92 10.08 15.68
C ALA A 125 2.20 10.38 14.86
N ASP A 126 3.36 9.91 15.32
CA ASP A 126 4.63 10.09 14.60
C ASP A 126 4.64 9.34 13.28
N THR A 127 4.16 8.08 13.26
CA THR A 127 4.04 7.30 12.02
C THR A 127 3.11 7.98 11.00
N VAL A 128 1.97 8.49 11.47
CA VAL A 128 1.04 9.23 10.61
C VAL A 128 1.71 10.51 10.09
N TYR A 129 2.39 11.27 10.96
CA TYR A 129 3.09 12.50 10.57
C TYR A 129 4.18 12.24 9.52
N GLU A 130 4.97 11.17 9.68
CA GLU A 130 5.96 10.74 8.68
C GLU A 130 5.32 10.47 7.32
N VAL A 131 4.16 9.82 7.28
CA VAL A 131 3.42 9.58 6.03
C VAL A 131 2.96 10.89 5.40
N LEU A 132 2.39 11.82 6.19
CA LEU A 132 1.88 13.10 5.69
C LEU A 132 3.00 14.01 5.12
N THR A 133 4.22 13.86 5.62
CA THR A 133 5.38 14.68 5.23
C THR A 133 6.41 13.93 4.40
N ALA A 134 6.09 12.71 3.95
CA ALA A 134 7.01 11.82 3.25
C ALA A 134 7.56 12.43 1.95
N LYS A 135 8.90 12.31 1.79
CA LYS A 135 9.64 12.80 0.61
C LYS A 135 10.46 11.69 0.00
N ASN A 136 10.65 11.77 -1.30
CA ASN A 136 11.54 10.87 -2.03
C ASN A 136 13.03 11.20 -1.79
N SER A 137 13.92 10.38 -2.33
CA SER A 137 15.38 10.58 -2.22
C SER A 137 15.88 11.91 -2.82
N SER A 138 15.09 12.56 -3.67
CA SER A 138 15.39 13.87 -4.27
C SER A 138 14.83 15.03 -3.42
N GLY A 139 14.17 14.76 -2.28
CA GLY A 139 13.58 15.77 -1.40
C GLY A 139 12.18 16.25 -1.83
N GLU A 140 11.61 15.72 -2.90
CA GLU A 140 10.27 16.06 -3.38
C GLU A 140 9.20 15.23 -2.64
N PRO A 141 8.07 15.83 -2.23
CA PRO A 141 6.98 15.11 -1.58
C PRO A 141 6.37 14.06 -2.50
N TYR A 142 6.03 12.89 -1.94
CA TYR A 142 5.29 11.86 -2.67
C TYR A 142 3.88 12.33 -3.04
N GLN A 143 3.36 11.88 -4.18
CA GLN A 143 1.95 12.07 -4.56
C GLN A 143 1.05 10.94 -4.07
N TYR A 144 1.65 9.80 -3.73
CA TYR A 144 0.97 8.61 -3.28
C TYR A 144 1.75 8.00 -2.12
N ARG A 145 1.12 7.91 -0.94
CA ARG A 145 1.70 7.24 0.21
C ARG A 145 0.61 6.53 1.00
N MET A 146 0.78 5.23 1.20
CA MET A 146 -0.15 4.43 2.00
C MET A 146 -0.13 4.92 3.46
N LEU A 147 -1.29 5.33 3.97
CA LEU A 147 -1.48 5.75 5.36
C LEU A 147 -1.91 4.56 6.22
N ALA A 148 -2.92 3.82 5.77
CA ALA A 148 -3.41 2.63 6.46
C ALA A 148 -3.94 1.62 5.45
N LYS A 149 -3.78 0.33 5.77
CA LYS A 149 -4.27 -0.80 4.96
C LYS A 149 -5.37 -1.53 5.72
N GLY A 150 -6.33 -2.07 4.98
CA GLY A 150 -7.31 -3.00 5.52
C GLY A 150 -8.27 -2.40 6.54
N VAL A 151 -8.59 -1.12 6.40
CA VAL A 151 -9.44 -0.37 7.33
C VAL A 151 -10.92 -0.62 7.00
N ASP A 152 -11.75 -0.74 8.02
CA ASP A 152 -13.20 -0.84 7.85
C ASP A 152 -13.80 0.47 7.30
N LYS A 153 -14.85 0.33 6.49
CA LYS A 153 -15.49 1.49 5.83
C LYS A 153 -15.85 2.64 6.78
N PRO A 154 -16.46 2.41 7.95
CA PRO A 154 -16.83 3.50 8.86
C PRO A 154 -15.61 4.31 9.35
N VAL A 155 -14.48 3.65 9.57
CA VAL A 155 -13.24 4.32 9.99
C VAL A 155 -12.64 5.10 8.82
N ALA A 156 -12.62 4.51 7.63
CA ALA A 156 -12.16 5.18 6.42
C ALA A 156 -13.00 6.44 6.11
N ASP A 157 -14.34 6.33 6.18
CA ASP A 157 -15.26 7.44 5.99
C ASP A 157 -15.05 8.53 7.06
N SER A 158 -14.78 8.15 8.32
CA SER A 158 -14.49 9.10 9.41
C SER A 158 -13.20 9.91 9.14
N ILE A 159 -12.17 9.27 8.60
CA ILE A 159 -10.91 9.95 8.25
C ILE A 159 -11.09 10.88 7.06
N LEU A 160 -11.86 10.47 6.04
CA LEU A 160 -12.19 11.35 4.92
C LEU A 160 -13.00 12.57 5.36
N ASN A 161 -14.03 12.36 6.19
CA ASN A 161 -14.84 13.45 6.75
C ASN A 161 -13.99 14.38 7.59
N TYR A 162 -13.12 13.83 8.46
CA TYR A 162 -12.17 14.65 9.22
C TYR A 162 -11.29 15.50 8.30
N ALA A 163 -10.75 14.91 7.23
CA ALA A 163 -9.91 15.64 6.27
C ALA A 163 -10.69 16.74 5.52
N ASP A 164 -11.97 16.53 5.25
CA ASP A 164 -12.84 17.53 4.60
C ASP A 164 -13.25 18.65 5.55
N GLU A 165 -13.42 18.36 6.83
CA GLU A 165 -13.76 19.33 7.89
C GLU A 165 -12.52 20.09 8.40
N TYR A 166 -11.33 19.47 8.33
CA TYR A 166 -10.08 20.05 8.81
C TYR A 166 -9.54 21.10 7.84
N ARG A 167 -10.19 22.28 7.86
CA ARG A 167 -9.89 23.42 7.01
C ARG A 167 -9.44 24.60 7.88
N MET A 168 -8.13 24.77 8.00
CA MET A 168 -7.55 25.83 8.84
C MET A 168 -6.88 26.92 8.02
N ASP A 169 -6.87 28.15 8.56
CA ASP A 169 -6.04 29.22 8.05
C ASP A 169 -4.57 28.93 8.37
N PRO A 170 -3.64 29.02 7.41
CA PRO A 170 -2.22 28.86 7.68
C PRO A 170 -1.64 29.93 8.63
N GLU A 171 -2.25 31.12 8.71
CA GLU A 171 -1.70 32.25 9.49
C GLU A 171 -2.16 32.26 10.95
N ASP A 172 -3.43 32.00 11.23
CA ASP A 172 -4.00 32.09 12.59
C ASP A 172 -4.70 30.82 13.07
N GLY A 173 -4.68 29.76 12.31
CA GLY A 173 -5.27 28.46 12.70
C GLY A 173 -6.79 28.43 12.71
N ALA A 174 -7.44 29.49 12.20
CA ALA A 174 -8.89 29.54 12.09
C ALA A 174 -9.38 28.73 10.88
N ALA A 175 -10.57 28.13 10.99
CA ALA A 175 -11.18 27.39 9.90
C ALA A 175 -11.56 28.33 8.75
N THR A 176 -10.80 28.32 7.63
CA THR A 176 -11.01 29.25 6.49
C THR A 176 -11.65 28.60 5.27
N GLY A 177 -11.91 27.32 5.28
CA GLY A 177 -12.40 26.61 4.11
C GLY A 177 -11.33 26.13 3.15
N LYS A 178 -10.03 26.43 3.35
CA LYS A 178 -8.96 25.83 2.54
C LYS A 178 -8.66 24.42 3.02
N ARG A 179 -8.72 23.45 2.10
CA ARG A 179 -8.38 22.06 2.39
C ARG A 179 -6.89 21.92 2.64
N ILE A 180 -6.51 21.24 3.72
CA ILE A 180 -5.12 21.00 4.13
C ILE A 180 -4.74 19.53 3.91
N LEU A 181 -5.64 18.62 4.24
CA LEU A 181 -5.42 17.18 4.15
C LEU A 181 -6.02 16.62 2.85
N TYR A 182 -5.24 15.83 2.16
CA TYR A 182 -5.63 15.19 0.90
C TYR A 182 -5.49 13.68 1.04
N PHE A 183 -6.63 13.01 1.20
CA PHE A 183 -6.73 11.56 1.28
C PHE A 183 -7.65 11.03 0.19
N SER A 184 -7.37 9.82 -0.22
CA SER A 184 -8.23 9.00 -1.07
C SER A 184 -8.33 7.60 -0.47
N THR A 185 -9.37 6.88 -0.85
CA THR A 185 -9.55 5.49 -0.44
C THR A 185 -9.55 4.59 -1.66
N GLU A 186 -8.95 3.42 -1.49
CA GLU A 186 -8.93 2.36 -2.48
C GLU A 186 -9.59 1.13 -1.87
N GLN A 187 -10.56 0.56 -2.59
CA GLN A 187 -11.18 -0.67 -2.15
C GLN A 187 -10.19 -1.83 -2.26
N ALA A 188 -10.09 -2.62 -1.20
CA ALA A 188 -9.25 -3.80 -1.13
C ALA A 188 -10.04 -4.95 -0.48
N THR A 189 -9.47 -6.13 -0.46
CA THR A 189 -10.01 -7.28 0.24
C THR A 189 -9.00 -7.79 1.26
N THR A 190 -9.50 -8.26 2.39
CA THR A 190 -8.68 -8.96 3.37
C THR A 190 -9.26 -10.34 3.64
N ARG A 191 -8.38 -11.33 3.82
CA ARG A 191 -8.76 -12.68 4.18
C ARG A 191 -8.90 -12.78 5.70
N SER A 192 -9.94 -13.45 6.16
CA SER A 192 -10.22 -13.64 7.58
C SER A 192 -10.47 -15.12 7.87
N TYR A 193 -9.84 -15.63 8.94
CA TYR A 193 -9.96 -16.99 9.44
C TYR A 193 -10.55 -16.93 10.85
N PRO A 194 -11.88 -17.08 10.98
CA PRO A 194 -12.59 -16.81 12.24
C PRO A 194 -12.16 -17.69 13.42
N TYR A 195 -11.52 -18.81 13.14
CA TYR A 195 -11.10 -19.79 14.17
C TYR A 195 -9.60 -19.74 14.46
N GLY A 196 -8.88 -18.71 13.96
CA GLY A 196 -7.45 -18.54 14.22
C GLY A 196 -6.64 -19.77 13.81
N GLU A 197 -5.89 -20.34 14.73
CA GLU A 197 -4.96 -21.45 14.49
C GLU A 197 -5.64 -22.76 14.06
N PHE A 198 -6.96 -22.89 14.29
CA PHE A 198 -7.70 -24.11 13.95
C PHE A 198 -7.58 -24.46 12.47
N LEU A 199 -7.13 -25.67 12.17
CA LEU A 199 -6.95 -26.19 10.81
C LEU A 199 -5.94 -25.37 9.96
N SER A 200 -5.11 -24.52 10.57
CA SER A 200 -4.24 -23.58 9.88
C SER A 200 -3.28 -24.22 8.89
N SER A 201 -2.66 -25.33 9.27
CA SER A 201 -1.71 -26.08 8.44
C SER A 201 -2.35 -26.66 7.17
N VAL A 202 -3.68 -26.87 7.16
CA VAL A 202 -4.43 -27.38 6.01
C VAL A 202 -5.01 -26.23 5.18
N LEU A 203 -5.68 -25.28 5.85
CA LEU A 203 -6.23 -24.11 5.18
C LEU A 203 -5.13 -23.30 4.51
N GLY A 204 -4.03 -23.08 5.23
CA GLY A 204 -3.00 -22.17 4.79
C GLY A 204 -3.41 -20.72 5.01
N PHE A 205 -2.81 -19.81 4.23
CA PHE A 205 -3.06 -18.38 4.33
C PHE A 205 -2.83 -17.70 2.96
N CYS A 206 -3.31 -16.47 2.85
CA CYS A 206 -3.06 -15.60 1.72
C CYS A 206 -1.98 -14.56 2.06
N ASN A 207 -1.21 -14.15 1.06
CA ASN A 207 -0.27 -13.03 1.18
C ASN A 207 -1.02 -11.68 1.25
N SER A 208 -0.27 -10.58 1.39
CA SER A 208 -0.82 -9.22 1.43
C SER A 208 -1.54 -8.80 0.15
N ASP A 209 -1.29 -9.48 -0.96
CA ASP A 209 -1.90 -9.20 -2.27
C ASP A 209 -3.17 -10.03 -2.49
N GLY A 210 -3.55 -10.87 -1.51
CA GLY A 210 -4.73 -11.72 -1.57
C GLY A 210 -4.55 -13.03 -2.31
N GLU A 211 -3.33 -13.37 -2.73
CA GLU A 211 -2.99 -14.62 -3.39
C GLU A 211 -2.75 -15.73 -2.37
N GLY A 212 -3.13 -16.95 -2.68
CA GLY A 212 -2.90 -18.11 -1.82
C GLY A 212 -1.41 -18.45 -1.70
N ALA A 213 -0.86 -18.29 -0.50
CA ALA A 213 0.57 -18.51 -0.23
C ALA A 213 0.88 -19.94 0.21
N TYR A 214 -0.01 -20.57 0.96
CA TYR A 214 0.18 -21.89 1.53
C TYR A 214 -1.14 -22.68 1.61
N GLY A 215 -1.06 -24.02 1.79
CA GLY A 215 -2.19 -24.91 2.04
C GLY A 215 -3.23 -24.97 0.94
N LEU A 216 -4.50 -25.13 1.31
CA LEU A 216 -5.63 -25.17 0.39
C LEU A 216 -5.84 -23.82 -0.31
N GLU A 217 -5.53 -22.72 0.36
CA GLU A 217 -5.56 -21.39 -0.26
C GLU A 217 -4.67 -21.33 -1.50
N LYS A 218 -3.46 -21.88 -1.43
CA LYS A 218 -2.53 -21.95 -2.58
C LYS A 218 -2.97 -22.97 -3.61
N TYR A 219 -3.39 -24.14 -3.14
CA TYR A 219 -3.73 -25.24 -4.07
C TYR A 219 -4.95 -24.92 -4.94
N TYR A 220 -5.95 -24.23 -4.37
CA TYR A 220 -7.17 -23.83 -5.07
C TYR A 220 -7.20 -22.34 -5.42
N ASP A 221 -6.04 -21.70 -5.53
CA ASP A 221 -5.96 -20.26 -5.75
C ASP A 221 -6.75 -19.78 -6.96
N GLU A 222 -6.57 -20.43 -8.12
CA GLU A 222 -7.31 -20.14 -9.37
C GLU A 222 -8.83 -20.26 -9.21
N THR A 223 -9.30 -21.15 -8.32
CA THR A 223 -10.73 -21.37 -8.09
C THR A 223 -11.29 -20.33 -7.12
N LEU A 224 -10.49 -19.97 -6.12
CA LEU A 224 -10.90 -19.08 -5.03
C LEU A 224 -10.75 -17.59 -5.38
N ALA A 225 -9.75 -17.20 -6.17
CA ALA A 225 -9.36 -15.79 -6.38
C ALA A 225 -10.45 -14.94 -7.07
N GLY A 226 -11.26 -15.52 -7.97
CA GLY A 226 -12.19 -14.77 -8.79
C GLY A 226 -11.50 -13.98 -9.90
N THR A 227 -12.23 -13.08 -10.53
CA THR A 227 -11.72 -12.20 -11.58
C THR A 227 -11.99 -10.76 -11.20
N PRO A 228 -10.98 -9.92 -11.05
CA PRO A 228 -11.17 -8.52 -10.69
C PRO A 228 -11.93 -7.78 -11.80
N GLY A 229 -12.77 -6.86 -11.39
CA GLY A 229 -13.47 -5.93 -12.26
C GLY A 229 -12.62 -4.69 -12.53
N ARG A 230 -13.17 -3.81 -13.35
CA ARG A 230 -12.54 -2.56 -13.76
C ARG A 230 -13.57 -1.46 -13.81
N SER A 231 -13.26 -0.30 -13.23
CA SER A 231 -14.07 0.89 -13.34
C SER A 231 -13.23 2.00 -13.98
N VAL A 232 -13.68 2.47 -15.13
CA VAL A 232 -13.06 3.61 -15.82
C VAL A 232 -14.02 4.78 -15.68
N ALA A 233 -13.63 5.79 -14.91
CA ALA A 233 -14.44 6.98 -14.68
C ALA A 233 -13.67 8.24 -15.07
N GLU A 234 -14.39 9.22 -15.62
CA GLU A 234 -13.84 10.56 -15.83
C GLU A 234 -13.67 11.26 -14.47
N THR A 235 -12.47 11.80 -14.23
CA THR A 235 -12.15 12.50 -12.98
C THR A 235 -11.77 13.96 -13.26
N ASP A 236 -11.99 14.80 -12.24
CA ASP A 236 -11.48 16.17 -12.23
C ASP A 236 -9.96 16.19 -11.96
N VAL A 237 -9.37 17.39 -11.99
CA VAL A 237 -7.93 17.59 -11.70
C VAL A 237 -7.52 17.21 -10.27
N TYR A 238 -8.47 16.94 -9.41
CA TYR A 238 -8.25 16.49 -8.03
C TYR A 238 -8.50 14.98 -7.85
N GLY A 239 -8.87 14.28 -8.95
CA GLY A 239 -9.11 12.83 -8.93
C GLY A 239 -10.51 12.42 -8.46
N ASN A 240 -11.45 13.37 -8.29
CA ASN A 240 -12.84 13.05 -7.95
C ASN A 240 -13.62 12.69 -9.22
N ALA A 241 -14.46 11.66 -9.13
CA ALA A 241 -15.33 11.27 -10.25
C ALA A 241 -16.29 12.40 -10.64
N LEU A 242 -16.35 12.72 -11.92
CA LEU A 242 -17.31 13.72 -12.46
C LEU A 242 -18.71 13.12 -12.46
N ALA A 243 -19.66 13.82 -11.86
CA ALA A 243 -21.05 13.37 -11.75
C ALA A 243 -21.77 13.20 -13.12
N ALA A 244 -21.23 13.76 -14.19
CA ALA A 244 -21.73 13.65 -15.55
C ALA A 244 -20.94 12.68 -16.43
N GLY A 245 -19.85 12.11 -15.93
CA GLY A 245 -19.02 11.15 -16.67
C GLY A 245 -19.69 9.77 -16.70
N GLN A 246 -19.78 9.16 -17.90
CA GLN A 246 -20.18 7.76 -18.00
C GLN A 246 -19.01 6.92 -17.46
N ALA A 247 -19.24 6.26 -16.31
CA ALA A 247 -18.32 5.22 -15.86
C ALA A 247 -18.59 3.94 -16.67
N ASP A 248 -17.55 3.44 -17.33
CA ASP A 248 -17.58 2.09 -17.91
C ASP A 248 -17.15 1.12 -16.79
N VAL A 249 -18.12 0.41 -16.24
CA VAL A 249 -17.91 -0.49 -15.10
C VAL A 249 -18.06 -1.93 -15.57
N HIS A 250 -16.96 -2.66 -15.54
CA HIS A 250 -16.95 -4.11 -15.62
C HIS A 250 -16.93 -4.66 -14.18
N GLU A 251 -18.02 -5.28 -13.77
CA GLU A 251 -18.14 -5.83 -12.43
C GLU A 251 -17.11 -6.95 -12.19
N ALA A 252 -16.64 -7.06 -10.95
CA ALA A 252 -15.81 -8.17 -10.52
C ALA A 252 -16.65 -9.46 -10.46
N ILE A 253 -16.02 -10.59 -10.76
CA ILE A 253 -16.62 -11.92 -10.61
C ILE A 253 -15.96 -12.57 -9.40
N ASP A 254 -16.74 -12.79 -8.35
CA ASP A 254 -16.24 -13.41 -7.13
C ASP A 254 -15.76 -14.84 -7.35
N GLY A 255 -14.80 -15.28 -6.52
CA GLY A 255 -14.29 -16.64 -6.57
C GLY A 255 -15.30 -17.68 -6.11
N ASN A 256 -15.09 -18.91 -6.52
CA ASN A 256 -15.96 -20.02 -6.14
C ASN A 256 -15.71 -20.45 -4.71
N ASN A 257 -16.78 -20.84 -4.00
CA ASN A 257 -16.67 -21.36 -2.65
C ASN A 257 -16.15 -22.81 -2.65
N LEU A 258 -15.38 -23.15 -1.63
CA LEU A 258 -14.84 -24.49 -1.42
C LEU A 258 -15.52 -25.16 -0.22
N PHE A 259 -16.06 -26.37 -0.43
CA PHE A 259 -16.62 -27.19 0.64
C PHE A 259 -15.70 -28.39 0.89
N LEU A 260 -15.16 -28.49 2.11
CA LEU A 260 -14.27 -29.54 2.52
C LEU A 260 -15.05 -30.77 2.98
N THR A 261 -14.39 -31.91 2.95
CA THR A 261 -14.89 -33.14 3.60
C THR A 261 -14.58 -33.19 5.10
N ILE A 262 -13.80 -32.23 5.58
CA ILE A 262 -13.39 -32.10 6.98
C ILE A 262 -14.58 -31.69 7.83
N ASP A 263 -14.86 -32.50 8.86
CA ASP A 263 -15.85 -32.24 9.91
C ASP A 263 -15.15 -31.48 11.05
N GLU A 264 -15.61 -30.27 11.37
CA GLU A 264 -14.95 -29.44 12.39
C GLU A 264 -14.98 -30.05 13.78
N ASN A 265 -16.03 -30.87 14.10
CA ASN A 265 -16.10 -31.52 15.42
C ASN A 265 -15.04 -32.64 15.51
N VAL A 266 -14.91 -33.46 14.45
CA VAL A 266 -13.89 -34.50 14.39
C VAL A 266 -12.50 -33.88 14.42
N GLN A 267 -12.31 -32.80 13.64
CA GLN A 267 -11.04 -32.06 13.61
C GLN A 267 -10.65 -31.52 15.00
N SER A 268 -11.58 -30.86 15.68
CA SER A 268 -11.34 -30.28 17.01
C SER A 268 -10.92 -31.39 18.04
N ILE A 269 -11.62 -32.53 18.01
CA ILE A 269 -11.28 -33.67 18.88
C ILE A 269 -9.87 -34.19 18.56
N VAL A 270 -9.53 -34.29 17.28
CA VAL A 270 -8.22 -34.81 16.87
C VAL A 270 -7.10 -33.84 17.26
N GLU A 271 -7.30 -32.55 17.10
CA GLU A 271 -6.31 -31.52 17.50
C GLU A 271 -6.11 -31.52 19.02
N GLU A 272 -7.19 -31.61 19.80
CA GLU A 272 -7.14 -31.65 21.27
C GLU A 272 -6.33 -32.85 21.75
N TYR A 273 -6.71 -34.10 21.34
CA TYR A 273 -6.02 -35.30 21.77
C TYR A 273 -4.59 -35.42 21.23
N LEU A 274 -4.31 -34.91 20.05
CA LEU A 274 -2.96 -34.87 19.52
C LEU A 274 -2.07 -33.93 20.36
N THR A 275 -2.59 -32.79 20.74
CA THR A 275 -1.90 -31.83 21.62
C THR A 275 -1.65 -32.40 22.98
N GLU A 276 -2.66 -33.09 23.59
CA GLU A 276 -2.54 -33.77 24.89
C GLU A 276 -1.48 -34.87 24.82
N ALA A 277 -1.47 -35.67 23.77
CA ALA A 277 -0.50 -36.76 23.59
C ALA A 277 0.93 -36.18 23.45
N MET A 278 1.13 -35.12 22.64
CA MET A 278 2.44 -34.50 22.50
C MET A 278 2.96 -33.94 23.82
N ASN A 279 2.10 -33.30 24.62
CA ASN A 279 2.46 -32.76 25.92
C ASN A 279 2.78 -33.89 26.92
N THR A 280 1.95 -34.96 26.96
CA THR A 280 2.11 -36.09 27.88
C THR A 280 3.42 -36.85 27.64
N PHE A 281 3.75 -37.05 26.37
CA PHE A 281 4.95 -37.81 25.99
C PHE A 281 6.17 -36.93 25.71
N THR A 282 6.06 -35.63 25.98
CA THR A 282 7.13 -34.64 25.76
C THR A 282 7.73 -34.77 24.36
N VAL A 283 6.84 -34.82 23.34
CA VAL A 283 7.27 -34.89 21.94
C VAL A 283 7.76 -33.52 21.50
N HIS A 284 9.07 -33.44 21.27
CA HIS A 284 9.67 -32.25 20.70
C HIS A 284 9.59 -32.33 19.16
N GLY A 285 8.99 -31.33 18.52
CA GLY A 285 8.78 -31.30 17.09
C GLY A 285 7.32 -31.42 16.70
N ARG A 286 7.05 -31.98 15.53
CA ARG A 286 5.71 -32.01 14.94
C ARG A 286 4.98 -33.30 15.20
N GLY A 287 3.69 -33.19 15.52
CA GLY A 287 2.75 -34.32 15.54
C GLY A 287 1.70 -34.14 14.46
N SER A 288 1.33 -35.19 13.76
CA SER A 288 0.24 -35.15 12.81
C SER A 288 -0.69 -36.37 12.92
N ALA A 289 -1.98 -36.16 12.65
CA ALA A 289 -3.00 -37.20 12.66
C ALA A 289 -3.97 -36.95 11.49
N ILE A 290 -4.37 -38.05 10.82
CA ILE A 290 -5.34 -38.04 9.72
C ILE A 290 -6.44 -39.05 10.01
N VAL A 291 -7.69 -38.58 9.94
CA VAL A 291 -8.88 -39.43 10.05
C VAL A 291 -9.57 -39.51 8.70
N MET A 292 -9.69 -40.71 8.16
CA MET A 292 -10.25 -40.92 6.83
C MET A 292 -11.38 -41.96 6.88
N ASN A 293 -12.44 -41.67 6.13
CA ASN A 293 -13.50 -42.65 5.90
C ASN A 293 -13.02 -43.70 4.88
N VAL A 294 -12.76 -44.93 5.36
CA VAL A 294 -12.20 -46.01 4.52
C VAL A 294 -13.10 -46.50 3.37
N LYS A 295 -14.40 -46.19 3.42
CA LYS A 295 -15.36 -46.58 2.37
C LYS A 295 -15.39 -45.57 1.22
N THR A 296 -15.22 -44.27 1.51
CA THR A 296 -15.37 -43.18 0.55
C THR A 296 -14.03 -42.52 0.19
N GLY A 297 -13.00 -42.70 1.02
CA GLY A 297 -11.73 -42.00 0.89
C GLY A 297 -11.77 -40.55 1.39
N ALA A 298 -12.94 -40.08 1.91
CA ALA A 298 -13.07 -38.72 2.40
C ALA A 298 -12.23 -38.50 3.67
N ILE A 299 -11.46 -37.44 3.71
CA ILE A 299 -10.70 -37.01 4.87
C ILE A 299 -11.65 -36.25 5.80
N LEU A 300 -11.86 -36.76 7.01
CA LEU A 300 -12.75 -36.18 8.01
C LEU A 300 -12.01 -35.22 8.94
N ALA A 301 -10.72 -35.49 9.21
CA ALA A 301 -9.84 -34.60 9.94
C ALA A 301 -8.40 -34.77 9.48
N MET A 302 -7.65 -33.68 9.51
CA MET A 302 -6.21 -33.62 9.25
C MET A 302 -5.59 -32.58 10.16
N ALA A 303 -4.97 -33.04 11.23
CA ALA A 303 -4.34 -32.19 12.24
C ALA A 303 -2.81 -32.26 12.13
N SER A 304 -2.17 -31.14 12.28
CA SER A 304 -0.73 -31.03 12.47
C SER A 304 -0.49 -30.05 13.61
N ILE A 305 0.19 -30.49 14.65
CA ILE A 305 0.56 -29.60 15.75
C ILE A 305 1.88 -28.91 15.41
N GLU A 306 2.05 -27.75 15.83
CA GLU A 306 2.72 -26.51 15.44
C GLU A 306 1.84 -25.77 14.46
N GLN A 307 0.76 -25.23 15.00
CA GLN A 307 -0.19 -24.40 14.27
C GLN A 307 0.31 -22.94 14.31
N PHE A 308 -0.15 -22.16 13.36
CA PHE A 308 0.09 -20.71 13.29
C PHE A 308 -1.24 -20.00 13.11
N ASP A 309 -1.33 -18.73 13.44
CA ASP A 309 -2.52 -17.95 13.14
C ASP A 309 -2.49 -17.51 11.66
N PRO A 310 -3.40 -18.00 10.80
CA PRO A 310 -3.45 -17.60 9.39
C PRO A 310 -3.80 -16.12 9.20
N ASN A 311 -4.35 -15.44 10.21
CA ASN A 311 -4.59 -14.01 10.18
C ASN A 311 -3.30 -13.19 10.36
N ASP A 312 -2.31 -13.77 11.06
CA ASP A 312 -0.97 -13.20 11.23
C ASP A 312 0.11 -14.29 11.07
N PRO A 313 0.26 -14.83 9.86
CA PRO A 313 1.09 -16.02 9.60
C PRO A 313 2.59 -15.78 9.78
N TYR A 314 2.99 -14.53 9.93
CA TYR A 314 4.40 -14.15 10.11
C TYR A 314 4.77 -13.82 11.54
N LYS A 315 3.81 -13.95 12.47
CA LYS A 315 4.06 -13.77 13.90
C LYS A 315 4.81 -14.96 14.45
N ILE A 316 5.95 -14.70 15.09
CA ILE A 316 6.69 -15.73 15.81
C ILE A 316 5.97 -15.97 17.14
N THR A 317 5.46 -17.18 17.31
CA THR A 317 4.74 -17.60 18.53
C THR A 317 5.63 -18.32 19.53
N ASP A 318 6.82 -18.79 19.11
CA ASP A 318 7.80 -19.41 19.99
C ASP A 318 8.46 -18.35 20.86
N THR A 319 8.15 -18.37 22.16
CA THR A 319 8.66 -17.40 23.13
C THR A 319 10.18 -17.42 23.24
N LYS A 320 10.81 -18.60 23.17
CA LYS A 320 12.26 -18.71 23.24
C LYS A 320 12.93 -18.17 21.97
N MET A 321 12.29 -18.34 20.80
CA MET A 321 12.74 -17.72 19.56
C MET A 321 12.65 -16.19 19.66
N THR A 322 11.53 -15.68 20.19
CA THR A 322 11.35 -14.24 20.43
C THR A 322 12.40 -13.71 21.41
N ASP A 323 12.61 -14.43 22.53
CA ASP A 323 13.63 -14.05 23.52
C ASP A 323 15.04 -14.01 22.92
N ILE A 324 15.40 -14.99 22.08
CA ILE A 324 16.70 -14.99 21.37
C ILE A 324 16.79 -13.83 20.39
N LEU A 325 15.69 -13.52 19.68
CA LEU A 325 15.65 -12.42 18.71
C LEU A 325 15.67 -11.03 19.38
N GLU A 326 15.35 -10.93 20.65
CA GLU A 326 15.40 -9.69 21.45
C GLU A 326 16.73 -9.52 22.22
N LYS A 327 17.58 -10.54 22.29
CA LYS A 327 18.90 -10.42 22.93
C LYS A 327 19.83 -9.52 22.10
N GLU A 328 20.67 -8.75 22.77
CA GLU A 328 21.75 -7.98 22.12
C GLU A 328 22.89 -8.88 21.60
N GLU A 329 23.13 -10.03 22.26
CA GLU A 329 24.15 -11.01 21.90
C GLU A 329 23.55 -12.42 21.96
N ILE A 330 23.78 -13.23 20.93
CA ILE A 330 23.37 -14.63 20.85
C ILE A 330 24.53 -15.50 21.39
N ASP A 331 24.30 -16.25 22.44
CA ASP A 331 25.30 -17.11 23.05
C ASP A 331 25.36 -18.53 22.42
N ALA A 332 26.36 -19.34 22.83
CA ALA A 332 26.52 -20.68 22.29
C ALA A 332 25.31 -21.59 22.57
N ASN A 333 24.63 -21.40 23.73
CA ASN A 333 23.44 -22.20 24.05
C ASN A 333 22.26 -21.80 23.17
N ASP A 334 22.16 -20.54 22.78
CA ASP A 334 21.15 -20.08 21.84
C ASP A 334 21.40 -20.65 20.44
N ILE A 335 22.67 -20.73 20.02
CA ILE A 335 23.07 -21.36 18.75
C ILE A 335 22.71 -22.85 18.78
N ASP A 336 23.09 -23.58 19.81
CA ASP A 336 22.76 -25.01 19.97
C ASP A 336 21.24 -25.24 19.93
N TRP A 337 20.46 -24.33 20.55
CA TRP A 337 19.02 -24.42 20.54
C TRP A 337 18.45 -24.11 19.14
N LEU A 338 18.99 -23.09 18.44
CA LEU A 338 18.62 -22.77 17.06
C LEU A 338 18.96 -23.92 16.10
N GLU A 339 20.13 -24.56 16.27
CA GLU A 339 20.51 -25.74 15.49
C GLU A 339 19.55 -26.90 15.71
N GLY A 340 19.10 -27.13 16.94
CA GLY A 340 18.09 -28.13 17.25
C GLY A 340 16.74 -27.85 16.62
N ARG A 341 16.42 -26.58 16.37
CA ARG A 341 15.12 -26.12 15.85
C ARG A 341 15.10 -25.94 14.34
N LEU A 342 16.13 -25.33 13.79
CA LEU A 342 16.28 -24.98 12.37
C LEU A 342 17.13 -26.02 11.60
N GLY A 343 17.92 -26.81 12.32
CA GLY A 343 18.90 -27.74 11.76
C GLY A 343 20.30 -27.12 11.65
N GLU A 344 21.33 -27.93 11.91
CA GLU A 344 22.74 -27.52 11.89
C GLU A 344 23.14 -26.81 10.56
N LYS A 345 22.63 -27.32 9.44
CA LYS A 345 22.96 -26.77 8.13
C LYS A 345 22.41 -25.35 7.94
N ALA A 346 21.18 -25.10 8.39
CA ALA A 346 20.55 -23.80 8.26
C ALA A 346 21.27 -22.74 9.10
N VAL A 347 21.62 -23.09 10.34
CA VAL A 347 22.37 -22.20 11.23
C VAL A 347 23.81 -22.01 10.73
N ALA A 348 24.47 -23.08 10.23
CA ALA A 348 25.81 -22.99 9.65
C ALA A 348 25.83 -22.09 8.39
N ASP A 349 24.82 -22.18 7.53
CA ASP A 349 24.70 -21.32 6.33
C ASP A 349 24.52 -19.84 6.74
N ILE A 350 23.75 -19.57 7.79
CA ILE A 350 23.55 -18.22 8.34
C ILE A 350 24.86 -17.67 8.93
N VAL A 351 25.64 -18.51 9.62
CA VAL A 351 26.93 -18.14 10.21
C VAL A 351 28.02 -17.97 9.14
N ALA A 352 28.03 -18.86 8.13
CA ALA A 352 29.02 -18.81 7.03
C ALA A 352 28.86 -17.59 6.12
N ASP A 353 27.62 -17.13 5.94
CA ASP A 353 27.35 -15.90 5.18
C ASP A 353 27.77 -14.61 5.93
N GLY A 354 28.40 -14.73 7.12
CA GLY A 354 28.83 -13.61 7.96
C GLY A 354 27.64 -12.82 8.55
N LYS A 355 26.46 -13.43 8.59
CA LYS A 355 25.22 -12.81 9.04
C LYS A 355 24.94 -12.96 10.53
N ILE A 356 25.79 -13.73 11.21
CA ILE A 356 25.90 -13.78 12.67
C ILE A 356 27.38 -13.72 13.03
N SER A 357 27.89 -12.59 13.53
CA SER A 357 29.21 -12.50 14.13
C SER A 357 29.10 -12.38 15.63
N ARG A 358 30.09 -12.94 16.31
CA ARG A 358 30.20 -12.92 17.76
C ARG A 358 30.86 -11.65 18.30
N GLU A 359 31.24 -10.71 17.42
CA GLU A 359 31.95 -9.50 17.80
C GLU A 359 31.28 -8.25 17.21
N LYS A 360 31.14 -7.21 18.05
CA LYS A 360 30.69 -5.89 17.61
C LYS A 360 31.64 -5.35 16.55
N THR A 361 31.18 -5.20 15.33
CA THR A 361 31.95 -4.58 14.26
C THR A 361 31.77 -3.08 14.32
N ILE A 362 32.81 -2.35 14.67
CA ILE A 362 32.87 -0.89 14.53
C ILE A 362 33.27 -0.62 13.07
N GLY A 363 32.41 0.09 12.32
CA GLY A 363 32.71 0.49 10.96
C GLY A 363 33.91 1.44 10.89
N GLU A 364 34.50 1.57 9.71
CA GLU A 364 35.68 2.44 9.47
C GLU A 364 35.42 3.92 9.84
N ASP A 365 34.15 4.32 9.98
CA ASP A 365 33.70 5.65 10.41
C ASP A 365 33.50 5.79 11.94
N GLY A 366 33.86 4.76 12.72
CA GLY A 366 33.74 4.75 14.19
C GLY A 366 32.30 4.65 14.72
N LYS A 367 31.31 4.38 13.86
CA LYS A 367 29.92 4.13 14.25
C LYS A 367 29.66 2.63 14.35
N GLU A 368 28.85 2.23 15.34
CA GLU A 368 28.31 0.87 15.40
C GLU A 368 27.56 0.58 14.09
N VAL A 369 28.10 -0.36 13.30
CA VAL A 369 27.33 -0.97 12.24
C VAL A 369 26.23 -1.79 12.93
N ALA A 370 24.99 -1.66 12.45
CA ALA A 370 23.84 -2.38 12.98
C ALA A 370 24.24 -3.82 13.28
N SER A 371 24.02 -4.26 14.52
CA SER A 371 24.47 -5.57 14.98
C SER A 371 23.95 -6.63 14.00
N GLU A 372 24.75 -7.66 13.71
CA GLU A 372 24.37 -8.77 12.81
C GLU A 372 23.12 -9.48 13.26
N TYR A 373 22.75 -9.34 14.54
CA TYR A 373 21.47 -9.68 15.13
C TYR A 373 20.27 -9.03 14.42
N THR A 374 20.36 -7.75 14.03
CA THR A 374 19.31 -7.07 13.25
C THR A 374 19.21 -7.68 11.84
N GLN A 375 20.31 -8.20 11.30
CA GLN A 375 20.33 -8.92 10.03
C GLN A 375 19.68 -10.29 10.17
N LEU A 376 19.96 -11.04 11.24
CA LEU A 376 19.28 -12.31 11.53
C LEU A 376 17.76 -12.11 11.68
N GLN A 377 17.34 -11.13 12.45
CA GLN A 377 15.92 -10.76 12.56
C GLN A 377 15.29 -10.45 11.21
N GLY A 378 16.01 -9.67 10.39
CA GLY A 378 15.57 -9.33 9.03
C GLY A 378 15.45 -10.55 8.15
N MET A 379 16.40 -11.47 8.22
CA MET A 379 16.40 -12.72 7.46
C MET A 379 15.30 -13.69 7.92
N MET A 380 15.09 -13.84 9.22
CA MET A 380 14.03 -14.68 9.76
C MET A 380 12.66 -14.13 9.37
N ARG A 381 12.46 -12.81 9.43
CA ARG A 381 11.26 -12.15 8.92
C ARG A 381 11.10 -12.32 7.41
N GLU A 382 12.19 -12.18 6.65
CA GLU A 382 12.19 -12.37 5.20
C GLU A 382 11.92 -13.83 4.81
N ALA A 383 12.42 -14.79 5.56
CA ALA A 383 12.16 -16.21 5.35
C ALA A 383 10.70 -16.58 5.64
N GLN A 384 10.13 -16.04 6.71
CA GLN A 384 8.70 -16.13 6.98
C GLN A 384 7.90 -15.46 5.85
N TRP A 385 8.32 -14.27 5.46
CA TRP A 385 7.67 -13.48 4.40
C TRP A 385 7.70 -14.18 3.04
N LYS A 386 8.79 -14.91 2.73
CA LYS A 386 8.92 -15.74 1.52
C LYS A 386 8.27 -17.11 1.66
N ASN A 387 7.50 -17.34 2.71
CA ASN A 387 6.83 -18.61 2.97
C ASN A 387 7.81 -19.80 3.03
N LYS A 388 9.04 -19.55 3.42
CA LYS A 388 10.00 -20.60 3.73
C LYS A 388 9.77 -21.06 5.16
N ASN A 389 9.61 -22.36 5.37
CA ASN A 389 9.67 -22.94 6.69
C ASN A 389 10.96 -22.48 7.36
N ILE A 390 10.89 -22.04 8.63
CA ILE A 390 12.08 -21.73 9.42
C ILE A 390 13.06 -22.91 9.44
N THR A 391 12.56 -24.13 9.27
CA THR A 391 13.34 -25.38 9.09
C THR A 391 14.03 -25.52 7.71
N GLU A 392 13.76 -24.63 6.76
CA GLU A 392 14.40 -24.61 5.43
C GLU A 392 15.48 -23.52 5.30
N LEU A 393 15.67 -22.71 6.34
CA LEU A 393 16.74 -21.74 6.49
C LEU A 393 18.00 -22.40 7.02
#